data_47804ee75884525d4db2588e46e223a9
#
_entry.id   47804ee75884525d4db2588e46e223a9
#
_cell.length_a   1.000
_cell.length_b   1.000
_cell.length_c   1.000
_cell.angle_alpha   90.00
_cell.angle_beta   90.00
_cell.angle_gamma   90.00
#
_symmetry.space_group_name_H-M   'P 1'
#
loop_
_entity.id
_entity.type
_entity.pdbx_description
1 polymer ?
#
loop_
_entity_poly.entity_id
_entity_poly.type
_entity_poly.pdbx_seq_one_letter_code
_entity_poly.pdbx_strand_id
1 'polypeptide(L)'
;MPQQKDIVKIAIQMPGAYPQLIQLDQKKPLSAVIKEVCDGWNLPGPDNYALQYADGVQTYITESNRLDIKNGCILRLTKAPGCCAEDLYKGIQSSDSDVRCDSLKQLACVSTDVTFAQEFISRNGHSLLVKIVEDAHEAPLIMTHTLIGFMELMDHGIVSWENLSAVFIKKIASFVNATVLDASVQQVSLAILESMVLSCSSLFQQVKQEVTLERLLSQLQVTNQQIQTKAMALLMALLQTAGDADRQELFVFLGKKNLRQYIYKNIIHSSVAVGDEMAHYLYVLQSVTLNHLEPRMRMPLDSYNQDQREILHGLRQAAFETESENSLSHERRRSLCAKEFKKLGFSNNSNPGQDLLRAPPGLLALDTMAHFASRYPDAYSRFVLENSSREDKHECPFARSSIQLTLILCEILSIGEPPSETGSDYHPIFFAQDQLLDELFCICIQLLNKTWKEMRATQEDFDKVTLPTLQCHHISLSFSMSHSRPMSQH
;
A
#
# COMPACT_ATOMS: atom_id res chain seq x y z
N MET A 1 -23.62 22.37 49.11
CA MET A 1 -22.21 22.26 48.87
C MET A 1 -22.03 21.84 47.41
N PRO A 2 -21.36 22.63 46.56
CA PRO A 2 -21.15 22.21 45.19
C PRO A 2 -20.23 21.00 45.19
N GLN A 3 -20.57 20.02 44.36
CA GLN A 3 -19.82 18.76 44.23
C GLN A 3 -18.40 19.04 43.79
N GLN A 4 -17.41 18.54 44.52
CA GLN A 4 -15.96 18.62 44.30
C GLN A 4 -15.48 18.01 42.94
N LYS A 5 -16.40 17.66 42.05
CA LYS A 5 -16.13 16.99 40.76
C LYS A 5 -15.69 17.92 39.62
N ASP A 6 -15.92 19.21 39.73
CA ASP A 6 -15.68 20.17 38.66
C ASP A 6 -14.39 20.99 38.82
N ILE A 7 -13.62 20.72 39.88
CA ILE A 7 -12.36 21.39 40.16
C ILE A 7 -11.21 20.41 39.95
N VAL A 8 -10.30 20.76 39.03
CA VAL A 8 -9.08 19.99 38.76
C VAL A 8 -7.84 20.78 39.20
N LYS A 9 -6.88 20.09 39.83
CA LYS A 9 -5.59 20.66 40.22
C LYS A 9 -4.61 20.50 39.07
N ILE A 10 -4.07 21.59 38.59
CA ILE A 10 -3.15 21.66 37.47
C ILE A 10 -1.95 22.55 37.81
N ALA A 11 -0.87 22.38 37.06
CA ALA A 11 0.25 23.29 37.06
C ALA A 11 0.28 24.08 35.73
N ILE A 12 0.50 25.38 35.79
CA ILE A 12 0.70 26.22 34.61
C ILE A 12 2.12 26.70 34.59
N GLN A 13 2.80 26.52 33.46
CA GLN A 13 4.17 26.98 33.21
C GLN A 13 4.14 28.19 32.32
N MET A 14 5.11 29.08 32.52
CA MET A 14 5.46 30.19 31.63
C MET A 14 6.97 30.21 31.46
N PRO A 15 7.51 30.47 30.25
CA PRO A 15 8.94 30.61 30.04
C PRO A 15 9.55 31.64 30.99
N GLY A 16 10.62 31.29 31.72
CA GLY A 16 11.30 32.16 32.65
C GLY A 16 10.62 32.39 34.01
N ALA A 17 9.53 31.68 34.32
CA ALA A 17 8.83 31.76 35.61
C ALA A 17 8.67 30.38 36.23
N TYR A 18 8.51 30.34 37.54
CA TYR A 18 8.16 29.09 38.26
C TYR A 18 6.72 28.67 37.94
N PRO A 19 6.46 27.38 37.80
CA PRO A 19 5.10 26.89 37.59
C PRO A 19 4.16 27.30 38.71
N GLN A 20 2.96 27.72 38.36
CA GLN A 20 1.89 28.01 39.31
C GLN A 20 0.97 26.81 39.43
N LEU A 21 0.66 26.40 40.68
CA LEU A 21 -0.35 25.42 40.99
C LEU A 21 -1.70 26.11 41.12
N ILE A 22 -2.67 25.69 40.30
CA ILE A 22 -3.98 26.31 40.23
C ILE A 22 -5.06 25.25 40.41
N GLN A 23 -6.15 25.65 41.07
CA GLN A 23 -7.40 24.89 41.07
C GLN A 23 -8.29 25.44 39.96
N LEU A 24 -8.34 24.72 38.86
CA LEU A 24 -9.14 25.06 37.70
C LEU A 24 -10.60 24.64 37.93
N ASP A 25 -11.51 25.60 37.95
CA ASP A 25 -12.93 25.34 37.88
C ASP A 25 -13.34 25.13 36.41
N GLN A 26 -13.67 23.88 36.05
CA GLN A 26 -14.06 23.51 34.68
C GLN A 26 -15.37 24.17 34.21
N LYS A 27 -16.14 24.79 35.13
CA LYS A 27 -17.36 25.55 34.79
C LYS A 27 -17.09 27.00 34.40
N LYS A 28 -15.95 27.54 34.78
CA LYS A 28 -15.58 28.90 34.38
C LYS A 28 -15.25 28.95 32.89
N PRO A 29 -15.66 30.02 32.17
CA PRO A 29 -15.18 30.24 30.80
C PRO A 29 -13.65 30.30 30.75
N LEU A 30 -13.07 29.74 29.67
CA LEU A 30 -11.63 29.68 29.52
C LEU A 30 -10.98 31.07 29.53
N SER A 31 -11.64 32.11 28.99
CA SER A 31 -11.21 33.49 29.03
C SER A 31 -11.04 34.02 30.46
N ALA A 32 -11.94 33.67 31.40
CA ALA A 32 -11.82 34.04 32.81
C ALA A 32 -10.63 33.37 33.48
N VAL A 33 -10.40 32.07 33.18
CA VAL A 33 -9.25 31.32 33.68
C VAL A 33 -7.93 31.93 33.18
N ILE A 34 -7.81 32.25 31.91
CA ILE A 34 -6.61 32.88 31.31
C ILE A 34 -6.38 34.23 31.93
N LYS A 35 -7.42 35.04 32.19
CA LYS A 35 -7.32 36.30 32.85
C LYS A 35 -6.76 36.16 34.28
N GLU A 36 -7.29 35.25 35.08
CA GLU A 36 -6.76 34.96 36.43
C GLU A 36 -5.28 34.56 36.42
N VAL A 37 -4.88 33.74 35.43
CA VAL A 37 -3.49 33.33 35.26
C VAL A 37 -2.59 34.52 34.88
N CYS A 38 -3.03 35.37 33.96
CA CYS A 38 -2.31 36.56 33.54
C CYS A 38 -2.19 37.58 34.69
N ASP A 39 -3.26 37.78 35.47
CA ASP A 39 -3.25 38.65 36.64
C ASP A 39 -2.23 38.14 37.68
N GLY A 40 -2.10 36.84 37.89
CA GLY A 40 -1.12 36.24 38.78
C GLY A 40 0.34 36.48 38.40
N TRP A 41 0.63 36.72 37.14
CA TRP A 41 1.96 37.08 36.63
C TRP A 41 2.10 38.53 36.22
N ASN A 42 1.11 39.38 36.49
CA ASN A 42 1.04 40.77 36.06
C ASN A 42 1.22 40.99 34.57
N LEU A 43 0.64 40.11 33.76
CA LEU A 43 0.71 40.19 32.30
C LEU A 43 -0.44 41.06 31.77
N PRO A 44 -0.17 42.08 30.95
CA PRO A 44 -1.20 42.89 30.32
C PRO A 44 -1.82 42.16 29.12
N GLY A 45 -3.08 42.43 28.82
CA GLY A 45 -3.75 41.97 27.63
C GLY A 45 -3.98 40.46 27.61
N PRO A 46 -4.82 39.92 28.51
CA PRO A 46 -5.08 38.46 28.63
C PRO A 46 -5.59 37.81 27.33
N ASP A 47 -6.19 38.59 26.43
CA ASP A 47 -6.65 38.10 25.11
C ASP A 47 -5.51 37.70 24.17
N ASN A 48 -4.28 38.12 24.49
CA ASN A 48 -3.08 37.76 23.71
C ASN A 48 -2.47 36.43 24.15
N TYR A 49 -3.03 35.77 25.14
CA TYR A 49 -2.53 34.52 25.71
C TYR A 49 -3.54 33.39 25.58
N ALA A 50 -3.02 32.18 25.55
CA ALA A 50 -3.76 30.93 25.55
C ALA A 50 -3.03 29.87 26.37
N LEU A 51 -3.74 28.79 26.66
CA LEU A 51 -3.17 27.62 27.33
C LEU A 51 -2.97 26.49 26.33
N GLN A 52 -1.84 25.78 26.49
CA GLN A 52 -1.54 24.55 25.75
C GLN A 52 -1.16 23.43 26.74
N TYR A 53 -1.31 22.17 26.34
CA TYR A 53 -0.64 21.09 27.05
C TYR A 53 0.88 21.27 26.95
N ALA A 54 1.57 21.12 28.07
CA ALA A 54 3.03 21.25 28.10
C ALA A 54 3.75 20.00 27.66
N ASP A 55 3.13 18.82 27.90
CA ASP A 55 3.67 17.52 27.58
C ASP A 55 2.94 16.89 26.39
N GLY A 56 3.64 16.06 25.64
CA GLY A 56 3.09 15.35 24.48
C GLY A 56 2.79 16.27 23.30
N VAL A 57 1.64 16.08 22.67
CA VAL A 57 1.15 16.94 21.60
C VAL A 57 0.70 18.27 22.22
N GLN A 58 1.37 19.35 21.85
CA GLN A 58 1.14 20.70 22.39
C GLN A 58 -0.14 21.32 21.81
N THR A 59 -1.28 20.76 22.18
CA THR A 59 -2.59 21.19 21.68
C THR A 59 -3.09 22.38 22.50
N TYR A 60 -3.65 23.38 21.82
CA TYR A 60 -4.32 24.50 22.46
C TYR A 60 -5.56 24.03 23.23
N ILE A 61 -5.73 24.59 24.45
CA ILE A 61 -6.95 24.43 25.22
C ILE A 61 -8.00 25.39 24.67
N THR A 62 -9.15 24.87 24.35
CA THR A 62 -10.33 25.59 23.82
C THR A 62 -11.56 25.30 24.67
N GLU A 63 -12.64 26.03 24.45
CA GLU A 63 -13.91 25.75 25.13
C GLU A 63 -14.47 24.33 24.83
N SER A 64 -14.08 23.75 23.68
CA SER A 64 -14.50 22.40 23.30
C SER A 64 -13.76 21.29 24.03
N ASN A 65 -12.49 21.47 24.37
CA ASN A 65 -11.64 20.44 24.98
C ASN A 65 -11.25 20.71 26.45
N ARG A 66 -11.64 21.84 27.02
CA ARG A 66 -11.28 22.21 28.41
C ARG A 66 -11.80 21.22 29.49
N LEU A 67 -12.84 20.49 29.17
CA LEU A 67 -13.38 19.47 30.08
C LEU A 67 -12.53 18.20 30.11
N ASP A 68 -11.63 18.00 29.16
CA ASP A 68 -10.72 16.87 29.07
C ASP A 68 -9.50 17.01 29.98
N ILE A 69 -9.29 18.21 30.56
CA ILE A 69 -8.18 18.50 31.47
C ILE A 69 -8.37 17.67 32.76
N LYS A 70 -7.35 16.89 33.09
CA LYS A 70 -7.34 16.01 34.25
C LYS A 70 -6.48 16.56 35.39
N ASN A 71 -6.71 16.05 36.61
CA ASN A 71 -5.83 16.33 37.74
C ASN A 71 -4.38 15.97 37.42
N GLY A 72 -3.47 16.84 37.78
CA GLY A 72 -2.05 16.66 37.56
C GLY A 72 -1.56 17.05 36.16
N CYS A 73 -2.43 17.52 35.26
CA CYS A 73 -2.01 18.06 33.97
C CYS A 73 -1.09 19.27 34.15
N ILE A 74 -0.09 19.33 33.29
CA ILE A 74 0.81 20.49 33.16
C ILE A 74 0.40 21.24 31.89
N LEU A 75 -0.01 22.49 32.06
CA LEU A 75 -0.34 23.40 30.97
C LEU A 75 0.76 24.46 30.85
N ARG A 76 0.84 25.06 29.72
CA ARG A 76 1.74 26.17 29.41
C ARG A 76 0.94 27.38 28.97
N LEU A 77 1.23 28.55 29.55
CA LEU A 77 0.75 29.81 29.06
C LEU A 77 1.61 30.23 27.85
N THR A 78 0.97 30.45 26.73
CA THR A 78 1.63 30.81 25.46
C THR A 78 0.86 31.90 24.74
N LYS A 79 1.41 32.41 23.66
CA LYS A 79 0.74 33.39 22.81
C LYS A 79 -0.56 32.79 22.22
N ALA A 80 -1.62 33.59 22.20
CA ALA A 80 -2.90 33.16 21.61
C ALA A 80 -2.71 32.77 20.13
N PRO A 81 -3.45 31.71 19.63
CA PRO A 81 -3.25 31.22 18.28
C PRO A 81 -3.46 32.28 17.20
N GLY A 82 -4.40 33.19 17.37
CA GLY A 82 -4.63 34.33 16.47
C GLY A 82 -3.45 35.31 16.43
N CYS A 83 -2.84 35.64 17.58
CA CYS A 83 -1.68 36.48 17.66
C CYS A 83 -0.44 35.79 17.06
N CYS A 84 -0.26 34.52 17.33
CA CYS A 84 0.81 33.71 16.75
C CYS A 84 0.70 33.67 15.22
N ALA A 85 -0.50 33.44 14.71
CA ALA A 85 -0.79 33.39 13.27
C ALA A 85 -0.47 34.75 12.60
N GLU A 86 -0.83 35.88 13.23
CA GLU A 86 -0.52 37.22 12.70
C GLU A 86 0.97 37.49 12.67
N ASP A 87 1.69 37.15 13.73
CA ASP A 87 3.13 37.35 13.80
C ASP A 87 3.88 36.52 12.75
N LEU A 88 3.48 35.27 12.58
CA LEU A 88 4.06 34.38 11.55
C LEU A 88 3.74 34.87 10.14
N TYR A 89 2.50 35.31 9.91
CA TYR A 89 2.12 35.91 8.63
C TYR A 89 2.99 37.12 8.26
N LYS A 90 3.26 37.99 9.20
CA LYS A 90 4.17 39.14 9.01
C LYS A 90 5.61 38.69 8.83
N GLY A 91 6.09 37.76 9.65
CA GLY A 91 7.46 37.25 9.58
C GLY A 91 7.79 36.58 8.25
N ILE A 92 6.83 35.81 7.69
CA ILE A 92 6.97 35.15 6.39
C ILE A 92 7.11 36.18 5.25
N GLN A 93 6.54 37.36 5.38
CA GLN A 93 6.64 38.47 4.40
C GLN A 93 7.84 39.38 4.62
N SER A 94 8.67 39.14 5.62
CA SER A 94 9.87 39.93 5.89
C SER A 94 10.84 39.93 4.70
N SER A 95 11.52 41.04 4.50
CA SER A 95 12.63 41.12 3.53
C SER A 95 13.90 40.42 4.02
N ASP A 96 14.01 40.18 5.33
CA ASP A 96 15.09 39.43 5.95
C ASP A 96 14.88 37.92 5.77
N SER A 97 15.81 37.28 5.06
CA SER A 97 15.77 35.86 4.75
C SER A 97 15.80 34.97 6.02
N ASP A 98 16.56 35.40 7.05
CA ASP A 98 16.66 34.63 8.30
C ASP A 98 15.34 34.68 9.07
N VAL A 99 14.72 35.87 9.15
CA VAL A 99 13.39 36.03 9.77
C VAL A 99 12.33 35.22 9.04
N ARG A 100 12.36 35.22 7.71
CA ARG A 100 11.44 34.40 6.90
C ARG A 100 11.63 32.91 7.14
N CYS A 101 12.88 32.45 7.14
CA CYS A 101 13.20 31.04 7.37
C CYS A 101 12.75 30.59 8.76
N ASP A 102 13.05 31.36 9.80
CA ASP A 102 12.64 31.04 11.17
C ASP A 102 11.10 31.03 11.33
N SER A 103 10.43 32.02 10.72
CA SER A 103 8.97 32.08 10.73
C SER A 103 8.33 30.86 10.03
N LEU A 104 8.85 30.44 8.88
CA LEU A 104 8.36 29.26 8.16
C LEU A 104 8.68 27.99 8.91
N LYS A 105 9.83 27.87 9.54
CA LYS A 105 10.17 26.73 10.39
C LYS A 105 9.23 26.62 11.58
N GLN A 106 8.95 27.75 12.25
CA GLN A 106 7.98 27.78 13.35
C GLN A 106 6.57 27.46 12.86
N LEU A 107 6.15 27.97 11.69
CA LEU A 107 4.87 27.67 11.07
C LEU A 107 4.71 26.15 10.86
N ALA A 108 5.71 25.48 10.31
CA ALA A 108 5.67 24.05 10.09
C ALA A 108 5.43 23.26 11.40
N CYS A 109 6.01 23.73 12.51
CA CYS A 109 5.81 23.11 13.82
C CYS A 109 4.42 23.35 14.41
N VAL A 110 3.92 24.59 14.37
CA VAL A 110 2.65 24.95 15.02
C VAL A 110 1.42 24.61 14.18
N SER A 111 1.57 24.40 12.88
CA SER A 111 0.48 24.05 11.96
C SER A 111 -0.10 22.65 12.21
N THR A 112 0.54 21.83 13.03
CA THR A 112 -0.01 20.55 13.50
C THR A 112 -1.24 20.74 14.40
N ASP A 113 -1.41 21.91 15.02
CA ASP A 113 -2.58 22.22 15.84
C ASP A 113 -3.70 22.84 14.99
N VAL A 114 -4.89 22.24 15.07
CA VAL A 114 -6.06 22.66 14.28
C VAL A 114 -6.52 24.08 14.62
N THR A 115 -6.40 24.51 15.89
CA THR A 115 -6.82 25.85 16.33
C THR A 115 -5.94 26.92 15.72
N PHE A 116 -4.63 26.69 15.72
CA PHE A 116 -3.69 27.56 15.02
C PHE A 116 -3.93 27.56 13.50
N ALA A 117 -4.12 26.37 12.90
CA ALA A 117 -4.36 26.24 11.47
C ALA A 117 -5.60 27.03 11.02
N GLN A 118 -6.70 26.98 11.77
CA GLN A 118 -7.90 27.75 11.51
C GLN A 118 -7.62 29.25 11.51
N GLU A 119 -6.88 29.75 12.51
CA GLU A 119 -6.53 31.16 12.63
C GLU A 119 -5.60 31.63 11.49
N PHE A 120 -4.62 30.82 11.11
CA PHE A 120 -3.69 31.15 10.03
C PHE A 120 -4.40 31.13 8.66
N ILE A 121 -5.23 30.16 8.40
CA ILE A 121 -6.01 30.06 7.16
C ILE A 121 -7.02 31.20 7.04
N SER A 122 -7.69 31.59 8.15
CA SER A 122 -8.65 32.69 8.17
C SER A 122 -8.02 34.06 7.81
N ARG A 123 -6.71 34.19 8.00
CA ARG A 123 -5.91 35.36 7.63
C ARG A 123 -5.28 35.23 6.22
N ASN A 124 -5.78 34.35 5.39
CA ASN A 124 -5.21 34.04 4.07
C ASN A 124 -3.75 33.52 4.11
N GLY A 125 -3.34 32.93 5.20
CA GLY A 125 -2.01 32.35 5.34
C GLY A 125 -1.74 31.22 4.38
N HIS A 126 -2.74 30.39 4.11
CA HIS A 126 -2.66 29.32 3.11
C HIS A 126 -2.34 29.89 1.71
N SER A 127 -3.05 30.95 1.29
CA SER A 127 -2.81 31.62 0.00
C SER A 127 -1.42 32.23 -0.09
N LEU A 128 -0.88 32.73 1.04
CA LEU A 128 0.49 33.25 1.10
C LEU A 128 1.51 32.14 0.82
N LEU A 129 1.34 30.95 1.38
CA LEU A 129 2.23 29.81 1.12
C LEU A 129 2.16 29.35 -0.32
N VAL A 130 0.96 29.26 -0.88
CA VAL A 130 0.75 28.92 -2.30
C VAL A 130 1.50 29.90 -3.21
N LYS A 131 1.40 31.20 -2.93
CA LYS A 131 2.10 32.22 -3.69
C LYS A 131 3.62 32.07 -3.62
N ILE A 132 4.18 31.80 -2.44
CA ILE A 132 5.62 31.56 -2.28
C ILE A 132 6.07 30.37 -3.15
N VAL A 133 5.29 29.29 -3.20
CA VAL A 133 5.60 28.13 -4.04
C VAL A 133 5.52 28.47 -5.52
N GLU A 134 4.51 29.22 -5.95
CA GLU A 134 4.31 29.58 -7.36
C GLU A 134 5.40 30.54 -7.87
N ASP A 135 5.84 31.48 -7.06
CA ASP A 135 6.88 32.48 -7.40
C ASP A 135 8.31 31.87 -7.46
N ALA A 136 8.55 30.83 -6.77
CA ALA A 136 9.70 29.89 -6.71
C ALA A 136 11.08 30.36 -7.17
N HIS A 137 11.63 31.32 -6.45
CA HIS A 137 13.06 31.65 -6.50
C HIS A 137 13.70 31.51 -5.10
N GLU A 138 13.07 30.77 -4.22
CA GLU A 138 13.48 30.67 -2.83
C GLU A 138 14.59 29.65 -2.61
N ALA A 139 15.39 29.88 -1.58
CA ALA A 139 16.40 28.92 -1.13
C ALA A 139 15.73 27.58 -0.75
N PRO A 140 16.41 26.44 -0.94
CA PRO A 140 15.85 25.12 -0.67
C PRO A 140 15.28 24.96 0.73
N LEU A 141 15.93 25.50 1.74
CA LEU A 141 15.47 25.44 3.13
C LEU A 141 14.15 26.20 3.36
N ILE A 142 14.02 27.39 2.79
CA ILE A 142 12.77 28.17 2.82
C ILE A 142 11.66 27.40 2.11
N MET A 143 11.93 26.84 0.93
CA MET A 143 10.96 26.06 0.19
C MET A 143 10.53 24.80 0.96
N THR A 144 11.47 24.08 1.56
CA THR A 144 11.16 22.90 2.38
C THR A 144 10.20 23.24 3.52
N HIS A 145 10.50 24.29 4.30
CA HIS A 145 9.62 24.68 5.41
C HIS A 145 8.26 25.19 4.93
N THR A 146 8.22 25.89 3.80
CA THR A 146 6.96 26.33 3.18
C THR A 146 6.08 25.14 2.80
N LEU A 147 6.66 24.13 2.15
CA LEU A 147 5.94 22.94 1.72
C LEU A 147 5.49 22.07 2.90
N ILE A 148 6.31 21.94 3.95
CA ILE A 148 5.92 21.22 5.17
C ILE A 148 4.75 21.94 5.85
N GLY A 149 4.83 23.24 6.03
CA GLY A 149 3.75 24.05 6.61
C GLY A 149 2.46 23.97 5.78
N PHE A 150 2.58 24.02 4.47
CA PHE A 150 1.46 23.83 3.54
C PHE A 150 0.80 22.47 3.75
N MET A 151 1.58 21.39 3.80
CA MET A 151 1.07 20.03 3.99
C MET A 151 0.35 19.88 5.32
N GLU A 152 0.94 20.36 6.41
CA GLU A 152 0.31 20.32 7.74
C GLU A 152 -1.03 21.07 7.78
N LEU A 153 -1.14 22.22 7.10
CA LEU A 153 -2.41 22.94 6.99
C LEU A 153 -3.46 22.17 6.20
N MET A 154 -3.05 21.52 5.12
CA MET A 154 -3.95 20.71 4.28
C MET A 154 -4.49 19.47 5.01
N ASP A 155 -3.69 18.87 5.88
CA ASP A 155 -4.05 17.66 6.63
C ASP A 155 -5.25 17.86 7.57
N HIS A 156 -5.51 19.10 7.97
CA HIS A 156 -6.70 19.45 8.75
C HIS A 156 -8.01 19.41 7.95
N GLY A 157 -7.95 19.36 6.62
CA GLY A 157 -9.13 19.32 5.77
C GLY A 157 -9.96 20.62 5.73
N ILE A 158 -9.41 21.73 6.21
CA ILE A 158 -10.09 23.04 6.22
C ILE A 158 -10.14 23.62 4.80
N VAL A 159 -9.08 23.42 4.03
CA VAL A 159 -8.97 23.83 2.62
C VAL A 159 -9.08 22.60 1.74
N SER A 160 -9.90 22.70 0.69
CA SER A 160 -10.02 21.60 -0.30
C SER A 160 -8.84 21.63 -1.27
N TRP A 161 -8.32 20.43 -1.60
CA TRP A 161 -7.34 20.23 -2.65
C TRP A 161 -7.80 20.74 -4.02
N GLU A 162 -9.10 20.71 -4.28
CA GLU A 162 -9.71 21.18 -5.54
C GLU A 162 -9.56 22.70 -5.76
N ASN A 163 -9.35 23.45 -4.69
CA ASN A 163 -9.19 24.91 -4.76
C ASN A 163 -7.77 25.36 -5.20
N LEU A 164 -6.84 24.41 -5.36
CA LEU A 164 -5.48 24.71 -5.80
C LEU A 164 -5.44 25.00 -7.30
N SER A 165 -4.64 25.99 -7.68
CA SER A 165 -4.45 26.36 -9.08
C SER A 165 -3.66 25.30 -9.86
N ALA A 166 -3.89 25.24 -11.17
CA ALA A 166 -3.08 24.42 -12.05
C ALA A 166 -1.60 24.82 -12.03
N VAL A 167 -1.30 26.11 -11.80
CA VAL A 167 0.07 26.63 -11.69
C VAL A 167 0.77 26.03 -10.47
N PHE A 168 0.09 25.97 -9.33
CA PHE A 168 0.64 25.36 -8.12
C PHE A 168 0.96 23.87 -8.34
N ILE A 169 0.03 23.11 -8.90
CA ILE A 169 0.21 21.68 -9.16
C ILE A 169 1.39 21.45 -10.11
N LYS A 170 1.46 22.23 -11.19
CA LYS A 170 2.56 22.18 -12.14
C LYS A 170 3.90 22.48 -11.49
N LYS A 171 3.92 23.45 -10.56
CA LYS A 171 5.14 23.81 -9.82
C LYS A 171 5.61 22.68 -8.91
N ILE A 172 4.71 22.09 -8.13
CA ILE A 172 5.04 20.92 -7.29
C ILE A 172 5.54 19.75 -8.17
N ALA A 173 4.88 19.45 -9.27
CA ALA A 173 5.32 18.44 -10.22
C ALA A 173 6.71 18.74 -10.80
N SER A 174 7.03 20.02 -11.05
CA SER A 174 8.34 20.43 -11.53
C SER A 174 9.47 20.13 -10.53
N PHE A 175 9.20 20.19 -9.23
CA PHE A 175 10.15 19.79 -8.19
C PHE A 175 10.41 18.27 -8.23
N VAL A 176 9.39 17.48 -8.47
CA VAL A 176 9.53 16.03 -8.63
C VAL A 176 10.30 15.69 -9.91
N ASN A 177 10.04 16.38 -11.01
CA ASN A 177 10.67 16.14 -12.30
C ASN A 177 12.11 16.66 -12.40
N ALA A 178 12.55 17.52 -11.48
CA ALA A 178 13.90 18.11 -11.49
C ALA A 178 14.97 17.03 -11.30
N THR A 179 16.04 17.12 -12.09
CA THR A 179 17.18 16.18 -12.00
C THR A 179 18.17 16.56 -10.91
N VAL A 180 18.25 17.85 -10.59
CA VAL A 180 19.12 18.39 -9.53
C VAL A 180 18.24 19.29 -8.66
N LEU A 181 17.89 18.79 -7.49
CA LEU A 181 17.12 19.50 -6.49
C LEU A 181 17.45 18.97 -5.10
N ASP A 182 17.22 19.79 -4.09
CA ASP A 182 17.35 19.40 -2.70
C ASP A 182 16.41 18.21 -2.36
N ALA A 183 16.97 17.21 -1.68
CA ALA A 183 16.25 15.97 -1.35
C ALA A 183 15.00 16.23 -0.49
N SER A 184 15.07 17.19 0.42
CA SER A 184 13.93 17.51 1.30
C SER A 184 12.79 18.14 0.51
N VAL A 185 13.08 19.02 -0.45
CA VAL A 185 12.07 19.60 -1.35
C VAL A 185 11.41 18.51 -2.19
N GLN A 186 12.19 17.57 -2.72
CA GLN A 186 11.64 16.44 -3.50
C GLN A 186 10.75 15.54 -2.67
N GLN A 187 11.18 15.18 -1.46
CA GLN A 187 10.38 14.33 -0.56
C GLN A 187 9.02 14.93 -0.24
N VAL A 188 8.99 16.20 0.17
CA VAL A 188 7.73 16.87 0.52
C VAL A 188 6.85 17.06 -0.72
N SER A 189 7.44 17.37 -1.87
CA SER A 189 6.70 17.49 -3.13
C SER A 189 6.04 16.18 -3.54
N LEU A 190 6.73 15.07 -3.42
CA LEU A 190 6.16 13.73 -3.63
C LEU A 190 5.00 13.45 -2.67
N ALA A 191 5.15 13.78 -1.39
CA ALA A 191 4.10 13.59 -0.39
C ALA A 191 2.86 14.45 -0.67
N ILE A 192 3.03 15.68 -1.13
CA ILE A 192 1.94 16.58 -1.51
C ILE A 192 1.16 16.00 -2.70
N LEU A 193 1.84 15.53 -3.74
CA LEU A 193 1.18 14.93 -4.91
C LEU A 193 0.46 13.63 -4.56
N GLU A 194 1.03 12.81 -3.69
CA GLU A 194 0.38 11.60 -3.16
C GLU A 194 -0.94 11.95 -2.44
N SER A 195 -0.90 12.87 -1.49
CA SER A 195 -2.08 13.30 -0.73
C SER A 195 -3.13 13.93 -1.64
N MET A 196 -2.70 14.69 -2.63
CA MET A 196 -3.57 15.30 -3.64
C MET A 196 -4.34 14.23 -4.44
N VAL A 197 -3.66 13.22 -4.93
CA VAL A 197 -4.25 12.12 -5.69
C VAL A 197 -5.21 11.28 -4.84
N LEU A 198 -4.82 10.96 -3.59
CA LEU A 198 -5.64 10.17 -2.67
C LEU A 198 -6.89 10.91 -2.17
N SER A 199 -6.77 12.23 -1.97
CA SER A 199 -7.86 13.03 -1.42
C SER A 199 -8.87 13.49 -2.47
N CYS A 200 -8.48 13.60 -3.74
CA CYS A 200 -9.29 14.17 -4.78
C CYS A 200 -9.10 13.48 -6.14
N SER A 201 -10.09 12.66 -6.51
CA SER A 201 -10.07 11.92 -7.78
C SER A 201 -10.08 12.83 -9.02
N SER A 202 -10.60 14.04 -8.92
CA SER A 202 -10.62 15.00 -10.03
C SER A 202 -9.21 15.50 -10.40
N LEU A 203 -8.26 15.45 -9.46
CA LEU A 203 -6.88 15.88 -9.68
C LEU A 203 -5.98 14.77 -10.25
N PHE A 204 -6.45 13.53 -10.31
CA PHE A 204 -5.68 12.39 -10.82
C PHE A 204 -5.11 12.67 -12.22
N GLN A 205 -5.96 13.08 -13.15
CA GLN A 205 -5.54 13.33 -14.54
C GLN A 205 -4.50 14.45 -14.63
N GLN A 206 -4.69 15.51 -13.86
CA GLN A 206 -3.76 16.63 -13.86
C GLN A 206 -2.38 16.22 -13.30
N VAL A 207 -2.36 15.50 -12.17
CA VAL A 207 -1.10 14.99 -11.61
C VAL A 207 -0.44 14.00 -12.57
N LYS A 208 -1.19 13.08 -13.15
CA LYS A 208 -0.68 12.12 -14.15
C LYS A 208 -0.04 12.80 -15.34
N GLN A 209 -0.61 13.91 -15.82
CA GLN A 209 -0.08 14.68 -16.94
C GLN A 209 1.20 15.45 -16.60
N GLU A 210 1.28 16.00 -15.40
CA GLU A 210 2.40 16.87 -15.00
C GLU A 210 3.61 16.09 -14.46
N VAL A 211 3.41 14.89 -13.91
CA VAL A 211 4.51 14.04 -13.41
C VAL A 211 4.94 13.05 -14.48
N THR A 212 6.22 13.09 -14.86
CA THR A 212 6.77 12.08 -15.77
C THR A 212 7.02 10.77 -15.05
N LEU A 213 6.43 9.69 -15.57
CA LEU A 213 6.61 8.35 -14.98
C LEU A 213 8.07 7.90 -15.05
N GLU A 214 8.79 8.26 -16.10
CA GLU A 214 10.22 8.00 -16.22
C GLU A 214 11.01 8.62 -15.08
N ARG A 215 10.70 9.87 -14.71
CA ARG A 215 11.37 10.52 -13.59
C ARG A 215 11.01 9.89 -12.25
N LEU A 216 9.74 9.56 -12.06
CA LEU A 216 9.26 8.86 -10.86
C LEU A 216 9.99 7.52 -10.69
N LEU A 217 10.13 6.73 -11.76
CA LEU A 217 10.90 5.49 -11.73
C LEU A 217 12.39 5.71 -11.47
N SER A 218 12.98 6.77 -12.02
CA SER A 218 14.41 7.08 -11.78
C SER A 218 14.69 7.45 -10.31
N GLN A 219 13.70 7.96 -9.59
CA GLN A 219 13.83 8.24 -8.15
C GLN A 219 13.87 6.98 -7.28
N LEU A 220 13.40 5.86 -7.80
CA LEU A 220 13.62 4.55 -7.15
C LEU A 220 15.07 4.07 -7.25
N GLN A 221 15.88 4.68 -8.13
CA GLN A 221 17.28 4.33 -8.34
C GLN A 221 18.26 5.15 -7.51
N VAL A 222 17.80 6.17 -6.81
CA VAL A 222 18.64 6.96 -5.91
C VAL A 222 18.94 6.21 -4.62
N THR A 223 20.04 6.55 -3.97
CA THR A 223 20.44 5.93 -2.70
C THR A 223 19.63 6.40 -1.49
N ASN A 224 18.91 7.50 -1.63
CA ASN A 224 18.08 8.05 -0.56
C ASN A 224 16.80 7.24 -0.41
N GLN A 225 16.70 6.45 0.66
CA GLN A 225 15.55 5.58 0.94
C GLN A 225 14.24 6.34 1.12
N GLN A 226 14.29 7.55 1.69
CA GLN A 226 13.06 8.34 1.89
C GLN A 226 12.50 8.81 0.55
N ILE A 227 13.33 9.21 -0.40
CA ILE A 227 12.90 9.54 -1.77
C ILE A 227 12.34 8.30 -2.45
N GLN A 228 13.01 7.16 -2.35
CA GLN A 228 12.51 5.89 -2.91
C GLN A 228 11.12 5.56 -2.37
N THR A 229 10.94 5.65 -1.05
CA THR A 229 9.68 5.34 -0.39
C THR A 229 8.57 6.31 -0.81
N LYS A 230 8.84 7.61 -0.87
CA LYS A 230 7.85 8.61 -1.31
C LYS A 230 7.53 8.51 -2.80
N ALA A 231 8.49 8.16 -3.64
CA ALA A 231 8.24 7.89 -5.06
C ALA A 231 7.35 6.66 -5.23
N MET A 232 7.59 5.61 -4.46
CA MET A 232 6.75 4.42 -4.45
C MET A 232 5.33 4.72 -3.94
N ALA A 233 5.21 5.54 -2.90
CA ALA A 233 3.92 5.99 -2.38
C ALA A 233 3.07 6.70 -3.44
N LEU A 234 3.66 7.64 -4.18
CA LEU A 234 2.95 8.34 -5.27
C LEU A 234 2.58 7.37 -6.40
N LEU A 235 3.47 6.45 -6.78
CA LEU A 235 3.18 5.45 -7.79
C LEU A 235 2.00 4.56 -7.38
N MET A 236 1.96 4.12 -6.12
CA MET A 236 0.86 3.31 -5.59
C MET A 236 -0.45 4.11 -5.53
N ALA A 237 -0.40 5.37 -5.12
CA ALA A 237 -1.56 6.27 -5.13
C ALA A 237 -2.15 6.41 -6.54
N LEU A 238 -1.30 6.60 -7.55
CA LEU A 238 -1.72 6.66 -8.95
C LEU A 238 -2.37 5.34 -9.41
N LEU A 239 -1.80 4.20 -9.07
CA LEU A 239 -2.36 2.88 -9.43
C LEU A 239 -3.69 2.59 -8.75
N GLN A 240 -3.85 2.95 -7.48
CA GLN A 240 -5.08 2.71 -6.71
C GLN A 240 -6.24 3.61 -7.13
N THR A 241 -5.96 4.86 -7.50
CA THR A 241 -6.98 5.85 -7.87
C THR A 241 -7.31 5.87 -9.35
N ALA A 242 -6.49 5.24 -10.19
CA ALA A 242 -6.70 5.15 -11.63
C ALA A 242 -7.98 4.39 -11.98
N GLY A 243 -8.72 4.88 -12.98
CA GLY A 243 -9.75 4.09 -13.65
C GLY A 243 -9.14 2.90 -14.42
N ASP A 244 -9.96 1.97 -14.87
CA ASP A 244 -9.48 0.73 -15.47
C ASP A 244 -8.55 0.95 -16.68
N ALA A 245 -8.90 1.89 -17.57
CA ALA A 245 -8.08 2.21 -18.75
C ALA A 245 -6.73 2.82 -18.38
N ASP A 246 -6.71 3.79 -17.45
CA ASP A 246 -5.49 4.43 -16.98
C ASP A 246 -4.62 3.44 -16.21
N ARG A 247 -5.21 2.59 -15.41
CA ARG A 247 -4.50 1.54 -14.65
C ARG A 247 -3.82 0.55 -15.59
N GLN A 248 -4.52 0.13 -16.64
CA GLN A 248 -3.95 -0.76 -17.66
C GLN A 248 -2.77 -0.10 -18.39
N GLU A 249 -2.90 1.18 -18.75
CA GLU A 249 -1.80 1.94 -19.36
C GLU A 249 -0.57 2.00 -18.42
N LEU A 250 -0.80 2.30 -17.15
CA LEU A 250 0.26 2.33 -16.14
C LEU A 250 0.96 0.96 -16.02
N PHE A 251 0.22 -0.14 -15.94
CA PHE A 251 0.80 -1.47 -15.85
C PHE A 251 1.62 -1.84 -17.10
N VAL A 252 1.12 -1.51 -18.28
CA VAL A 252 1.87 -1.73 -19.55
C VAL A 252 3.18 -0.95 -19.53
N PHE A 253 3.15 0.31 -19.10
CA PHE A 253 4.35 1.14 -18.97
C PHE A 253 5.35 0.55 -17.97
N LEU A 254 4.89 0.21 -16.78
CA LEU A 254 5.72 -0.34 -15.71
C LEU A 254 6.34 -1.70 -16.10
N GLY A 255 5.58 -2.53 -16.82
CA GLY A 255 6.06 -3.78 -17.38
C GLY A 255 7.19 -3.58 -18.41
N LYS A 256 7.02 -2.64 -19.34
CA LYS A 256 8.05 -2.27 -20.33
C LYS A 256 9.34 -1.76 -19.67
N LYS A 257 9.24 -1.13 -18.51
CA LYS A 257 10.40 -0.62 -17.74
C LYS A 257 10.99 -1.65 -16.78
N ASN A 258 10.45 -2.85 -16.73
CA ASN A 258 10.89 -3.94 -15.84
C ASN A 258 10.92 -3.53 -14.34
N LEU A 259 9.95 -2.76 -13.90
CA LEU A 259 9.89 -2.23 -12.53
C LEU A 259 10.05 -3.32 -11.48
N ARG A 260 9.35 -4.45 -11.61
CA ARG A 260 9.37 -5.54 -10.63
C ARG A 260 10.76 -6.13 -10.47
N GLN A 261 11.46 -6.38 -11.55
CA GLN A 261 12.84 -6.89 -11.52
C GLN A 261 13.80 -5.86 -10.92
N TYR A 262 13.56 -4.58 -11.20
CA TYR A 262 14.34 -3.50 -10.61
C TYR A 262 14.16 -3.48 -9.08
N ILE A 263 12.93 -3.54 -8.60
CA ILE A 263 12.59 -3.61 -7.16
C ILE A 263 13.26 -4.84 -6.51
N TYR A 264 13.17 -5.99 -7.15
CA TYR A 264 13.78 -7.22 -6.65
C TYR A 264 15.27 -7.07 -6.41
N LYS A 265 16.00 -6.57 -7.41
CA LYS A 265 17.45 -6.43 -7.36
C LYS A 265 17.94 -5.32 -6.43
N ASN A 266 17.27 -4.18 -6.45
CA ASN A 266 17.83 -2.94 -5.87
C ASN A 266 17.14 -2.50 -4.56
N ILE A 267 15.95 -3.02 -4.26
CA ILE A 267 15.22 -2.73 -3.02
C ILE A 267 15.19 -3.96 -2.12
N ILE A 268 14.68 -5.08 -2.61
CA ILE A 268 14.51 -6.29 -1.79
C ILE A 268 15.86 -6.94 -1.46
N HIS A 269 16.75 -7.04 -2.44
CA HIS A 269 18.10 -7.61 -2.29
C HIS A 269 19.19 -6.57 -2.02
N SER A 270 18.82 -5.36 -1.61
CA SER A 270 19.80 -4.36 -1.21
C SER A 270 20.50 -4.75 0.11
N SER A 271 21.62 -4.11 0.39
CA SER A 271 22.34 -4.29 1.66
C SER A 271 21.58 -3.72 2.86
N VAL A 272 20.55 -2.93 2.62
CA VAL A 272 19.72 -2.26 3.64
C VAL A 272 18.38 -2.97 3.70
N ALA A 273 17.90 -3.24 4.91
CA ALA A 273 16.61 -3.88 5.11
C ALA A 273 15.45 -2.98 4.60
N VAL A 274 14.44 -3.61 4.04
CA VAL A 274 13.21 -2.94 3.63
C VAL A 274 12.48 -2.43 4.88
N GLY A 275 12.22 -1.12 4.93
CA GLY A 275 11.45 -0.52 6.01
C GLY A 275 9.95 -0.82 5.91
N ASP A 276 9.22 -0.64 7.01
CA ASP A 276 7.79 -1.00 7.10
C ASP A 276 6.92 -0.26 6.08
N GLU A 277 7.19 1.02 5.85
CA GLU A 277 6.45 1.82 4.87
C GLU A 277 6.68 1.30 3.43
N MET A 278 7.92 1.01 3.06
CA MET A 278 8.23 0.41 1.76
C MET A 278 7.62 -1.00 1.63
N ALA A 279 7.67 -1.81 2.67
CA ALA A 279 7.04 -3.14 2.68
C ALA A 279 5.53 -3.06 2.41
N HIS A 280 4.86 -2.06 2.99
CA HIS A 280 3.45 -1.79 2.68
C HIS A 280 3.24 -1.49 1.19
N TYR A 281 4.03 -0.62 0.59
CA TYR A 281 3.90 -0.30 -0.84
C TYR A 281 4.23 -1.46 -1.76
N LEU A 282 5.19 -2.32 -1.40
CA LEU A 282 5.45 -3.56 -2.13
C LEU A 282 4.26 -4.53 -2.05
N TYR A 283 3.65 -4.65 -0.88
CA TYR A 283 2.41 -5.40 -0.70
C TYR A 283 1.27 -4.84 -1.55
N VAL A 284 1.08 -3.52 -1.58
CA VAL A 284 0.05 -2.87 -2.39
C VAL A 284 0.28 -3.14 -3.87
N LEU A 285 1.51 -3.01 -4.37
CA LEU A 285 1.85 -3.32 -5.77
C LEU A 285 1.54 -4.76 -6.12
N GLN A 286 1.89 -5.70 -5.26
CA GLN A 286 1.56 -7.11 -5.41
C GLN A 286 0.05 -7.34 -5.47
N SER A 287 -0.70 -6.80 -4.51
CA SER A 287 -2.15 -6.95 -4.41
C SER A 287 -2.88 -6.39 -5.64
N VAL A 288 -2.58 -5.16 -6.02
CA VAL A 288 -3.21 -4.51 -7.19
C VAL A 288 -2.87 -5.24 -8.48
N THR A 289 -1.64 -5.75 -8.62
CA THR A 289 -1.22 -6.53 -9.80
C THR A 289 -1.95 -7.88 -9.84
N LEU A 290 -2.04 -8.61 -8.74
CA LEU A 290 -2.71 -9.90 -8.67
C LEU A 290 -4.23 -9.79 -8.90
N ASN A 291 -4.83 -8.66 -8.55
CA ASN A 291 -6.26 -8.42 -8.78
C ASN A 291 -6.64 -8.39 -10.27
N HIS A 292 -5.68 -8.28 -11.20
CA HIS A 292 -5.93 -8.51 -12.62
C HIS A 292 -6.40 -9.95 -12.93
N LEU A 293 -6.11 -10.89 -12.05
CA LEU A 293 -6.55 -12.27 -12.22
C LEU A 293 -8.00 -12.50 -11.79
N GLU A 294 -8.62 -11.54 -11.08
CA GLU A 294 -9.99 -11.67 -10.58
C GLU A 294 -11.02 -12.00 -11.68
N PRO A 295 -11.03 -11.35 -12.85
CA PRO A 295 -12.00 -11.69 -13.90
C PRO A 295 -11.91 -13.15 -14.35
N ARG A 296 -10.68 -13.68 -14.48
CA ARG A 296 -10.47 -15.10 -14.81
C ARG A 296 -10.90 -16.03 -13.69
N MET A 297 -10.64 -15.65 -12.44
CA MET A 297 -11.04 -16.40 -11.25
C MET A 297 -12.56 -16.54 -11.12
N ARG A 298 -13.30 -15.50 -11.50
CA ARG A 298 -14.78 -15.47 -11.42
C ARG A 298 -15.48 -15.99 -12.68
N MET A 299 -14.75 -16.27 -13.73
CA MET A 299 -15.30 -16.71 -15.00
C MET A 299 -15.38 -18.25 -15.04
N PRO A 300 -16.59 -18.84 -15.12
CA PRO A 300 -16.73 -20.27 -15.35
C PRO A 300 -16.30 -20.63 -16.78
N LEU A 301 -15.94 -21.89 -16.99
CA LEU A 301 -15.62 -22.39 -18.32
C LEU A 301 -16.85 -22.29 -19.23
N ASP A 302 -16.65 -21.80 -20.44
CA ASP A 302 -17.63 -21.81 -21.52
C ASP A 302 -17.37 -23.00 -22.47
N SER A 303 -18.27 -24.00 -22.44
CA SER A 303 -18.16 -25.19 -23.28
C SER A 303 -18.25 -24.92 -24.79
N TYR A 304 -18.73 -23.76 -25.19
CA TYR A 304 -18.81 -23.34 -26.61
C TYR A 304 -17.58 -22.56 -27.06
N ASN A 305 -16.74 -22.10 -26.12
CA ASN A 305 -15.51 -21.39 -26.44
C ASN A 305 -14.46 -22.37 -27.00
N GLN A 306 -14.01 -22.13 -28.24
CA GLN A 306 -13.07 -23.01 -28.92
C GLN A 306 -11.70 -23.03 -28.21
N ASP A 307 -11.18 -21.86 -27.83
CA ASP A 307 -9.85 -21.75 -27.19
C ASP A 307 -9.80 -22.53 -25.85
N GLN A 308 -10.85 -22.42 -25.04
CA GLN A 308 -10.93 -23.12 -23.77
C GLN A 308 -11.01 -24.64 -23.96
N ARG A 309 -11.72 -25.10 -24.97
CA ARG A 309 -11.75 -26.53 -25.34
C ARG A 309 -10.39 -27.01 -25.81
N GLU A 310 -9.68 -26.23 -26.60
CA GLU A 310 -8.33 -26.56 -27.09
C GLU A 310 -7.34 -26.69 -25.93
N ILE A 311 -7.42 -25.82 -24.91
CA ILE A 311 -6.58 -25.94 -23.70
C ILE A 311 -6.87 -27.25 -22.97
N LEU A 312 -8.14 -27.62 -22.77
CA LEU A 312 -8.51 -28.89 -22.15
C LEU A 312 -7.97 -30.12 -22.94
N HIS A 313 -8.11 -30.08 -24.25
CA HIS A 313 -7.57 -31.13 -25.11
C HIS A 313 -6.05 -31.17 -25.09
N GLY A 314 -5.41 -30.00 -25.01
CA GLY A 314 -3.95 -29.86 -24.88
C GLY A 314 -3.42 -30.51 -23.60
N LEU A 315 -4.13 -30.38 -22.47
CA LEU A 315 -3.78 -31.09 -21.23
C LEU A 315 -3.79 -32.61 -21.41
N ARG A 316 -4.80 -33.14 -22.09
CA ARG A 316 -4.90 -34.54 -22.39
C ARG A 316 -3.76 -35.01 -23.31
N GLN A 317 -3.52 -34.29 -24.40
CA GLN A 317 -2.47 -34.64 -25.37
C GLN A 317 -1.07 -34.59 -24.75
N ALA A 318 -0.81 -33.61 -23.87
CA ALA A 318 0.50 -33.48 -23.19
C ALA A 318 0.77 -34.64 -22.21
N ALA A 319 -0.26 -35.29 -21.67
CA ALA A 319 -0.12 -36.39 -20.73
C ALA A 319 -0.02 -37.74 -21.41
N PHE A 320 -0.72 -37.93 -22.53
CA PHE A 320 -0.83 -39.18 -23.22
C PHE A 320 -0.35 -39.05 -24.67
N GLU A 321 0.61 -39.88 -25.08
CA GLU A 321 1.02 -39.97 -26.49
C GLU A 321 -0.14 -40.55 -27.31
N THR A 322 -0.73 -39.71 -28.15
CA THR A 322 -1.81 -40.13 -29.04
C THR A 322 -1.20 -40.78 -30.28
N GLU A 323 -1.15 -42.09 -30.31
CA GLU A 323 -1.00 -42.80 -31.59
C GLU A 323 -2.16 -42.40 -32.50
N SER A 324 -1.83 -42.00 -33.73
CA SER A 324 -2.67 -41.42 -34.78
C SER A 324 -4.19 -41.62 -34.60
N GLU A 325 -4.84 -40.70 -33.88
CA GLU A 325 -6.30 -40.65 -33.67
C GLU A 325 -7.08 -40.63 -35.00
N ASN A 326 -6.42 -40.31 -36.10
CA ASN A 326 -7.01 -40.20 -37.43
C ASN A 326 -7.48 -41.53 -38.00
N SER A 327 -7.04 -42.65 -37.44
CA SER A 327 -7.44 -44.02 -37.87
C SER A 327 -8.58 -44.64 -37.06
N LEU A 328 -9.04 -43.96 -35.98
CA LEU A 328 -10.07 -44.48 -35.08
C LEU A 328 -11.49 -44.02 -35.49
N SER A 329 -12.50 -44.90 -35.30
CA SER A 329 -13.90 -44.48 -35.45
C SER A 329 -14.28 -43.43 -34.40
N HIS A 330 -15.29 -42.61 -34.72
CA HIS A 330 -15.73 -41.50 -33.83
C HIS A 330 -16.11 -41.99 -32.42
N GLU A 331 -16.74 -43.14 -32.29
CA GLU A 331 -17.12 -43.74 -31.00
C GLU A 331 -15.89 -44.18 -30.20
N ARG A 332 -14.91 -44.79 -30.85
CA ARG A 332 -13.65 -45.16 -30.21
C ARG A 332 -12.84 -43.96 -29.73
N ARG A 333 -12.81 -42.90 -30.50
CA ARG A 333 -12.22 -41.64 -30.08
C ARG A 333 -12.88 -41.08 -28.82
N ARG A 334 -14.22 -40.99 -28.80
CA ARG A 334 -14.96 -40.52 -27.61
C ARG A 334 -14.66 -41.38 -26.38
N SER A 335 -14.65 -42.69 -26.52
CA SER A 335 -14.36 -43.62 -25.43
C SER A 335 -12.93 -43.45 -24.91
N LEU A 336 -11.96 -43.28 -25.80
CA LEU A 336 -10.57 -43.03 -25.43
C LEU A 336 -10.40 -41.70 -24.71
N CYS A 337 -10.94 -40.62 -25.26
CA CYS A 337 -10.90 -39.27 -24.61
C CYS A 337 -11.53 -39.33 -23.21
N ALA A 338 -12.65 -39.98 -23.03
CA ALA A 338 -13.29 -40.12 -21.74
C ALA A 338 -12.42 -40.87 -20.71
N LYS A 339 -11.74 -41.92 -21.14
CA LYS A 339 -10.80 -42.67 -20.28
C LYS A 339 -9.61 -41.83 -19.89
N GLU A 340 -9.05 -41.04 -20.82
CA GLU A 340 -7.90 -40.19 -20.58
C GLU A 340 -8.24 -39.03 -19.67
N PHE A 341 -9.41 -38.38 -19.82
CA PHE A 341 -9.87 -37.35 -18.89
C PHE A 341 -10.13 -37.92 -17.48
N LYS A 342 -10.60 -39.14 -17.37
CA LYS A 342 -10.72 -39.83 -16.07
C LYS A 342 -9.33 -40.02 -15.43
N LYS A 343 -8.33 -40.43 -16.21
CA LYS A 343 -6.96 -40.61 -15.75
C LYS A 343 -6.30 -39.29 -15.34
N LEU A 344 -6.70 -38.14 -15.94
CA LEU A 344 -6.32 -36.80 -15.51
C LEU A 344 -6.96 -36.41 -14.19
N GLY A 345 -7.95 -37.14 -13.69
CA GLY A 345 -8.60 -36.86 -12.43
C GLY A 345 -9.80 -35.91 -12.51
N PHE A 346 -10.40 -35.73 -13.70
CA PHE A 346 -11.69 -35.04 -13.82
C PHE A 346 -12.83 -35.89 -13.28
N SER A 347 -13.79 -35.26 -12.61
CA SER A 347 -14.95 -35.97 -12.02
C SER A 347 -15.91 -36.42 -13.09
N ASN A 348 -16.15 -35.61 -14.12
CA ASN A 348 -16.96 -35.94 -15.27
C ASN A 348 -16.08 -36.22 -16.49
N ASN A 349 -15.87 -37.48 -16.78
CA ASN A 349 -15.01 -37.92 -17.87
C ASN A 349 -15.61 -37.69 -19.29
N SER A 350 -16.93 -37.62 -19.40
CA SER A 350 -17.61 -37.29 -20.66
C SER A 350 -17.65 -35.82 -20.96
N ASN A 351 -17.70 -34.99 -19.92
CA ASN A 351 -17.66 -33.52 -19.99
C ASN A 351 -16.75 -32.96 -18.91
N PRO A 352 -15.41 -32.99 -19.11
CA PRO A 352 -14.44 -32.52 -18.11
C PRO A 352 -14.60 -31.06 -17.76
N GLY A 353 -15.15 -30.24 -18.64
CA GLY A 353 -15.43 -28.83 -18.40
C GLY A 353 -16.40 -28.57 -17.25
N GLN A 354 -17.19 -29.54 -16.82
CA GLN A 354 -18.11 -29.40 -15.68
C GLN A 354 -17.37 -29.11 -14.37
N ASP A 355 -16.18 -29.63 -14.18
CA ASP A 355 -15.38 -29.40 -12.98
C ASP A 355 -14.91 -27.94 -12.90
N LEU A 356 -14.90 -27.21 -14.01
CA LEU A 356 -14.48 -25.83 -14.14
C LEU A 356 -15.64 -24.81 -14.22
N LEU A 357 -16.88 -25.27 -14.01
CA LEU A 357 -18.06 -24.39 -13.95
C LEU A 357 -18.14 -23.64 -12.62
N ARG A 358 -17.54 -24.18 -11.56
CA ARG A 358 -17.49 -23.51 -10.27
C ARG A 358 -16.46 -22.37 -10.31
N ALA A 359 -16.92 -21.17 -10.04
CA ALA A 359 -16.07 -19.98 -9.92
C ALA A 359 -16.34 -19.30 -8.57
N PRO A 360 -15.32 -18.91 -7.78
CA PRO A 360 -13.92 -19.22 -8.00
C PRO A 360 -13.59 -20.73 -7.86
N PRO A 361 -12.45 -21.24 -8.42
CA PRO A 361 -11.38 -20.53 -9.14
C PRO A 361 -11.62 -20.35 -10.65
N GLY A 362 -12.69 -20.88 -11.21
CA GLY A 362 -13.08 -20.71 -12.60
C GLY A 362 -11.96 -21.05 -13.60
N LEU A 363 -11.78 -20.20 -14.59
CA LEU A 363 -10.77 -20.40 -15.64
C LEU A 363 -9.32 -20.31 -15.14
N LEU A 364 -9.05 -19.70 -13.98
CA LEU A 364 -7.69 -19.70 -13.41
C LEU A 364 -7.19 -21.11 -13.14
N ALA A 365 -8.06 -22.04 -12.74
CA ALA A 365 -7.64 -23.43 -12.57
C ALA A 365 -7.20 -24.07 -13.87
N LEU A 366 -7.84 -23.75 -14.98
CA LEU A 366 -7.42 -24.21 -16.31
C LEU A 366 -6.07 -23.60 -16.71
N ASP A 367 -5.90 -22.30 -16.44
CA ASP A 367 -4.66 -21.57 -16.76
C ASP A 367 -3.47 -22.13 -15.98
N THR A 368 -3.61 -22.41 -14.68
CA THR A 368 -2.54 -22.98 -13.85
C THR A 368 -2.17 -24.40 -14.26
N MET A 369 -3.16 -25.23 -14.59
CA MET A 369 -2.91 -26.57 -15.13
C MET A 369 -2.16 -26.52 -16.47
N ALA A 370 -2.59 -25.66 -17.39
CA ALA A 370 -1.97 -25.47 -18.68
C ALA A 370 -0.53 -24.94 -18.56
N HIS A 371 -0.30 -23.98 -17.65
CA HIS A 371 1.03 -23.47 -17.35
C HIS A 371 1.96 -24.59 -16.85
N PHE A 372 1.50 -25.39 -15.90
CA PHE A 372 2.28 -26.52 -15.38
C PHE A 372 2.63 -27.54 -16.46
N ALA A 373 1.64 -27.92 -17.29
CA ALA A 373 1.87 -28.89 -18.37
C ALA A 373 2.86 -28.37 -19.43
N SER A 374 2.84 -27.08 -19.76
CA SER A 374 3.72 -26.47 -20.75
C SER A 374 5.11 -26.14 -20.21
N ARG A 375 5.19 -25.66 -18.99
CA ARG A 375 6.43 -25.18 -18.37
C ARG A 375 7.27 -26.34 -17.80
N TYR A 376 6.59 -27.35 -17.26
CA TYR A 376 7.22 -28.51 -16.60
C TYR A 376 6.66 -29.84 -17.17
N PRO A 377 6.82 -30.10 -18.48
CA PRO A 377 6.18 -31.24 -19.15
C PRO A 377 6.56 -32.59 -18.55
N ASP A 378 7.84 -32.77 -18.16
CA ASP A 378 8.29 -34.03 -17.56
C ASP A 378 7.67 -34.27 -16.17
N ALA A 379 7.56 -33.23 -15.37
CA ALA A 379 6.93 -33.30 -14.04
C ALA A 379 5.43 -33.55 -14.17
N TYR A 380 4.77 -32.89 -15.13
CA TYR A 380 3.36 -33.10 -15.44
C TYR A 380 3.07 -34.53 -15.89
N SER A 381 3.78 -35.03 -16.91
CA SER A 381 3.60 -36.40 -17.41
C SER A 381 3.86 -37.42 -16.32
N ARG A 382 4.90 -37.24 -15.52
CA ARG A 382 5.22 -38.13 -14.39
C ARG A 382 4.08 -38.14 -13.36
N PHE A 383 3.59 -36.95 -12.97
CA PHE A 383 2.47 -36.83 -12.03
C PHE A 383 1.25 -37.62 -12.52
N VAL A 384 0.83 -37.41 -13.76
CA VAL A 384 -0.34 -38.06 -14.34
C VAL A 384 -0.14 -39.58 -14.44
N LEU A 385 0.99 -40.03 -14.97
CA LEU A 385 1.30 -41.44 -15.14
C LEU A 385 1.35 -42.21 -13.81
N GLU A 386 2.02 -41.63 -12.81
CA GLU A 386 2.15 -42.26 -11.49
C GLU A 386 0.81 -42.42 -10.77
N ASN A 387 -0.15 -41.54 -10.99
CA ASN A 387 -1.46 -41.59 -10.37
C ASN A 387 -2.50 -42.31 -11.23
N SER A 388 -2.41 -42.23 -12.56
CA SER A 388 -3.36 -42.88 -13.46
C SER A 388 -3.19 -44.42 -13.54
N SER A 389 -2.06 -44.97 -13.12
CA SER A 389 -1.82 -46.41 -13.03
C SER A 389 -2.30 -47.04 -11.73
N ARG A 390 -2.76 -46.25 -10.78
CA ARG A 390 -3.30 -46.70 -9.49
C ARG A 390 -4.80 -46.93 -9.61
N GLU A 391 -5.26 -48.09 -9.22
CA GLU A 391 -6.69 -48.41 -9.09
C GLU A 391 -7.14 -48.37 -7.62
N ASP A 392 -6.29 -47.88 -6.75
CA ASP A 392 -6.56 -47.78 -5.32
C ASP A 392 -7.08 -46.37 -4.93
N LYS A 393 -7.65 -46.30 -3.73
CA LYS A 393 -8.18 -45.04 -3.17
C LYS A 393 -7.12 -43.99 -2.81
N HIS A 394 -5.85 -44.30 -3.03
CA HIS A 394 -4.69 -43.43 -2.72
C HIS A 394 -4.16 -42.66 -3.94
N GLU A 395 -4.88 -42.67 -5.05
CA GLU A 395 -4.52 -41.84 -6.19
C GLU A 395 -4.69 -40.34 -5.85
N CYS A 396 -3.76 -39.50 -6.31
CA CYS A 396 -3.89 -38.07 -6.28
C CYS A 396 -4.44 -37.59 -7.63
N PRO A 397 -5.72 -37.22 -7.73
CA PRO A 397 -6.33 -36.85 -9.01
C PRO A 397 -5.85 -35.45 -9.41
N PHE A 398 -5.08 -35.36 -10.50
CA PHE A 398 -4.45 -34.11 -10.93
C PHE A 398 -5.44 -32.96 -11.09
N ALA A 399 -6.50 -33.13 -11.88
CA ALA A 399 -7.44 -32.05 -12.20
C ALA A 399 -8.18 -31.54 -10.95
N ARG A 400 -8.76 -32.43 -10.13
CA ARG A 400 -9.46 -32.01 -8.89
C ARG A 400 -8.52 -31.36 -7.89
N SER A 401 -7.34 -31.95 -7.70
CA SER A 401 -6.33 -31.38 -6.80
C SER A 401 -5.86 -30.01 -7.27
N SER A 402 -5.70 -29.83 -8.58
CA SER A 402 -5.31 -28.54 -9.18
C SER A 402 -6.37 -27.46 -8.99
N ILE A 403 -7.65 -27.80 -9.17
CA ILE A 403 -8.77 -26.86 -8.98
C ILE A 403 -8.83 -26.41 -7.52
N GLN A 404 -8.76 -27.35 -6.57
CA GLN A 404 -8.77 -27.02 -5.14
C GLN A 404 -7.55 -26.23 -4.72
N LEU A 405 -6.36 -26.60 -5.19
CA LEU A 405 -5.13 -25.89 -4.89
C LEU A 405 -5.15 -24.46 -5.44
N THR A 406 -5.63 -24.27 -6.66
CA THR A 406 -5.77 -22.92 -7.25
C THR A 406 -6.70 -22.05 -6.41
N LEU A 407 -7.83 -22.59 -5.95
CA LEU A 407 -8.75 -21.86 -5.06
C LEU A 407 -8.05 -21.41 -3.78
N ILE A 408 -7.35 -22.33 -3.11
CA ILE A 408 -6.63 -22.01 -1.88
C ILE A 408 -5.53 -20.96 -2.11
N LEU A 409 -4.80 -21.04 -3.22
CA LEU A 409 -3.80 -20.03 -3.56
C LEU A 409 -4.43 -18.66 -3.83
N CYS A 410 -5.60 -18.61 -4.48
CA CYS A 410 -6.34 -17.36 -4.66
C CYS A 410 -6.77 -16.75 -3.31
N GLU A 411 -7.18 -17.57 -2.36
CA GLU A 411 -7.55 -17.13 -1.00
C GLU A 411 -6.32 -16.62 -0.23
N ILE A 412 -5.20 -17.33 -0.26
CA ILE A 412 -3.95 -16.93 0.40
C ILE A 412 -3.42 -15.61 -0.16
N LEU A 413 -3.50 -15.44 -1.48
CA LEU A 413 -3.04 -14.23 -2.16
C LEU A 413 -4.09 -13.11 -2.16
N SER A 414 -5.26 -13.33 -1.56
CA SER A 414 -6.39 -12.39 -1.46
C SER A 414 -6.78 -11.80 -2.83
N ILE A 415 -6.80 -12.62 -3.88
CA ILE A 415 -7.15 -12.17 -5.23
C ILE A 415 -8.62 -11.76 -5.27
N GLY A 416 -8.88 -10.53 -5.74
CA GLY A 416 -10.22 -9.93 -5.78
C GLY A 416 -10.57 -9.13 -4.53
N GLU A 417 -9.66 -9.00 -3.57
CA GLU A 417 -9.82 -8.15 -2.40
C GLU A 417 -9.01 -6.86 -2.54
N PRO A 418 -9.53 -5.71 -2.09
CA PRO A 418 -8.76 -4.49 -2.05
C PRO A 418 -7.60 -4.64 -1.07
N PRO A 419 -6.42 -4.02 -1.34
CA PRO A 419 -5.31 -4.08 -0.41
C PRO A 419 -5.69 -3.47 0.95
N SER A 420 -5.31 -4.16 2.02
CA SER A 420 -5.49 -3.67 3.39
C SER A 420 -4.61 -2.44 3.66
N GLU A 421 -5.11 -1.46 4.40
CA GLU A 421 -4.36 -0.26 4.78
C GLU A 421 -3.12 -0.55 5.64
N THR A 422 -3.14 -1.67 6.38
CA THR A 422 -2.05 -2.07 7.28
C THR A 422 -1.25 -3.27 6.77
N GLY A 423 -1.60 -3.81 5.61
CA GLY A 423 -0.91 -4.98 5.04
C GLY A 423 0.52 -4.66 4.65
N SER A 424 1.45 -5.56 4.95
CA SER A 424 2.87 -5.43 4.60
C SER A 424 3.50 -6.74 4.10
N ASP A 425 2.71 -7.80 3.99
CA ASP A 425 3.17 -9.12 3.57
C ASP A 425 3.29 -9.19 2.05
N TYR A 426 4.50 -9.09 1.54
CA TYR A 426 4.82 -9.27 0.14
C TYR A 426 5.68 -10.51 -0.08
N HIS A 427 5.57 -11.10 -1.27
CA HIS A 427 6.36 -12.27 -1.65
C HIS A 427 7.50 -11.86 -2.59
N PRO A 428 8.77 -12.02 -2.20
CA PRO A 428 9.91 -11.70 -3.07
C PRO A 428 9.85 -12.37 -4.43
N ILE A 429 9.33 -13.59 -4.50
CA ILE A 429 9.15 -14.33 -5.76
C ILE A 429 8.23 -13.58 -6.75
N PHE A 430 7.26 -12.80 -6.27
CA PHE A 430 6.41 -11.96 -7.11
C PHE A 430 7.22 -10.96 -7.93
N PHE A 431 8.30 -10.43 -7.35
CA PHE A 431 9.19 -9.47 -8.01
C PHE A 431 10.23 -10.14 -8.90
N ALA A 432 10.57 -11.40 -8.63
CA ALA A 432 11.52 -12.18 -9.41
C ALA A 432 10.88 -12.84 -10.65
N GLN A 433 9.59 -13.17 -10.58
CA GLN A 433 8.85 -13.91 -11.59
C GLN A 433 7.62 -13.11 -12.05
N ASP A 434 7.31 -13.18 -13.34
CA ASP A 434 6.15 -12.46 -13.89
C ASP A 434 4.80 -13.12 -13.57
N GLN A 435 4.81 -14.42 -13.31
CA GLN A 435 3.60 -15.25 -13.11
C GLN A 435 3.62 -15.89 -11.71
N LEU A 436 3.38 -15.08 -10.66
CA LEU A 436 3.46 -15.55 -9.27
C LEU A 436 2.52 -16.72 -9.00
N LEU A 437 1.22 -16.59 -9.36
CA LEU A 437 0.23 -17.63 -9.07
C LEU A 437 0.61 -18.94 -9.74
N ASP A 438 0.99 -18.89 -11.02
CA ASP A 438 1.33 -20.07 -11.81
C ASP A 438 2.59 -20.76 -11.28
N GLU A 439 3.62 -20.01 -10.92
CA GLU A 439 4.85 -20.58 -10.36
C GLU A 439 4.63 -21.16 -8.94
N LEU A 440 3.86 -20.46 -8.09
CA LEU A 440 3.45 -21.02 -6.79
C LEU A 440 2.65 -22.30 -6.96
N PHE A 441 1.71 -22.31 -7.90
CA PHE A 441 0.96 -23.51 -8.22
C PHE A 441 1.87 -24.67 -8.63
N CYS A 442 2.82 -24.42 -9.54
CA CYS A 442 3.76 -25.46 -10.01
C CYS A 442 4.59 -26.06 -8.87
N ILE A 443 5.02 -25.26 -7.93
CA ILE A 443 5.74 -25.72 -6.76
C ILE A 443 4.83 -26.53 -5.83
N CYS A 444 3.64 -25.96 -5.52
CA CYS A 444 2.72 -26.56 -4.56
C CYS A 444 2.12 -27.88 -5.07
N ILE A 445 1.81 -27.99 -6.37
CA ILE A 445 1.21 -29.23 -6.92
C ILE A 445 2.22 -30.39 -6.89
N GLN A 446 3.50 -30.14 -7.11
CA GLN A 446 4.54 -31.14 -7.02
C GLN A 446 4.76 -31.60 -5.57
N LEU A 447 4.77 -30.65 -4.62
CA LEU A 447 4.86 -30.95 -3.20
C LEU A 447 3.64 -31.73 -2.71
N LEU A 448 2.46 -31.32 -3.14
CA LEU A 448 1.21 -32.00 -2.82
C LEU A 448 1.29 -33.49 -3.24
N ASN A 449 1.72 -33.77 -4.47
CA ASN A 449 1.88 -35.12 -4.97
C ASN A 449 2.86 -35.93 -4.15
N LYS A 450 3.99 -35.33 -3.77
CA LYS A 450 5.02 -35.99 -2.94
C LYS A 450 4.45 -36.31 -1.56
N THR A 451 3.89 -35.32 -0.88
CA THR A 451 3.30 -35.49 0.48
C THR A 451 2.15 -36.48 0.47
N TRP A 452 1.31 -36.44 -0.57
CA TRP A 452 0.21 -37.38 -0.77
C TRP A 452 0.69 -38.84 -0.75
N LYS A 453 1.75 -39.11 -1.48
CA LYS A 453 2.35 -40.46 -1.54
C LYS A 453 2.98 -40.86 -0.20
N GLU A 454 3.70 -39.97 0.45
CA GLU A 454 4.37 -40.22 1.74
C GLU A 454 3.35 -40.53 2.84
N MET A 455 2.25 -39.81 2.86
CA MET A 455 1.17 -40.00 3.85
C MET A 455 0.20 -41.15 3.45
N ARG A 456 0.31 -41.71 2.25
CA ARG A 456 -0.68 -42.65 1.69
C ARG A 456 -2.11 -42.09 1.81
N ALA A 457 -2.25 -40.79 1.49
CA ALA A 457 -3.48 -40.02 1.66
C ALA A 457 -4.61 -40.51 0.77
N THR A 458 -5.83 -40.23 1.17
CA THR A 458 -7.04 -40.40 0.38
C THR A 458 -7.66 -39.06 0.07
N GLN A 459 -8.71 -39.01 -0.74
CA GLN A 459 -9.39 -37.74 -1.07
C GLN A 459 -9.95 -37.02 0.18
N GLU A 460 -10.27 -37.76 1.24
CA GLU A 460 -10.75 -37.22 2.50
C GLU A 460 -9.64 -36.48 3.31
N ASP A 461 -8.38 -36.76 2.98
CA ASP A 461 -7.22 -36.19 3.65
C ASP A 461 -6.69 -34.94 2.94
N PHE A 462 -7.37 -34.46 1.88
CA PHE A 462 -6.88 -33.35 1.05
C PHE A 462 -6.47 -32.13 1.88
N ASP A 463 -7.34 -31.67 2.78
CA ASP A 463 -7.08 -30.49 3.61
C ASP A 463 -5.89 -30.71 4.56
N LYS A 464 -5.73 -31.92 5.07
CA LYS A 464 -4.61 -32.29 5.96
C LYS A 464 -3.27 -32.32 5.24
N VAL A 465 -3.27 -32.65 3.95
CA VAL A 465 -2.05 -32.71 3.12
C VAL A 465 -1.70 -31.30 2.61
N THR A 466 -2.70 -30.51 2.27
CA THR A 466 -2.52 -29.19 1.64
C THR A 466 -2.02 -28.15 2.65
N LEU A 467 -2.58 -28.14 3.86
CA LEU A 467 -2.22 -27.15 4.88
C LEU A 467 -0.73 -27.17 5.26
N PRO A 468 -0.11 -28.32 5.60
CA PRO A 468 1.32 -28.41 5.86
C PRO A 468 2.18 -28.05 4.66
N THR A 469 1.75 -28.43 3.45
CA THR A 469 2.46 -28.12 2.19
C THR A 469 2.59 -26.61 2.00
N LEU A 470 1.52 -25.87 2.27
CA LEU A 470 1.48 -24.41 2.14
C LEU A 470 2.22 -23.72 3.29
N GLN A 471 2.14 -24.23 4.53
CA GLN A 471 2.85 -23.68 5.67
C GLN A 471 4.38 -23.86 5.56
N CYS A 472 4.84 -25.01 5.10
CA CYS A 472 6.28 -25.24 4.83
C CYS A 472 6.82 -24.26 3.78
N HIS A 473 5.99 -23.83 2.82
CA HIS A 473 6.40 -22.86 1.82
C HIS A 473 6.40 -21.42 2.34
N HIS A 474 5.49 -21.04 3.21
CA HIS A 474 5.51 -19.73 3.88
C HIS A 474 6.82 -19.55 4.68
N ILE A 475 7.28 -20.60 5.32
CA ILE A 475 8.56 -20.64 6.07
C ILE A 475 9.74 -20.74 5.10
N SER A 476 9.69 -21.53 4.03
CA SER A 476 10.78 -21.76 3.07
C SER A 476 11.01 -20.56 2.15
N LEU A 477 9.97 -19.82 1.76
CA LEU A 477 10.10 -18.58 0.98
C LEU A 477 10.76 -17.47 1.81
N SER A 478 10.58 -17.46 3.14
CA SER A 478 11.31 -16.58 4.05
C SER A 478 12.75 -17.07 4.36
N PHE A 479 13.01 -18.39 4.34
CA PHE A 479 14.32 -18.96 4.65
C PHE A 479 15.29 -19.08 3.46
N SER A 480 14.78 -19.21 2.23
CA SER A 480 15.63 -19.27 1.02
C SER A 480 16.41 -17.97 0.77
N MET A 481 16.05 -16.89 1.44
CA MET A 481 16.69 -15.59 1.33
C MET A 481 17.91 -15.43 2.26
N SER A 482 18.10 -16.30 3.25
CA SER A 482 19.20 -16.17 4.20
C SER A 482 20.48 -16.96 3.81
N HIS A 483 20.45 -17.77 2.72
CA HIS A 483 21.53 -18.71 2.40
C HIS A 483 22.18 -18.57 1.02
N SER A 484 21.91 -17.51 0.26
CA SER A 484 22.72 -17.18 -0.91
C SER A 484 23.82 -16.17 -0.58
N ARG A 485 24.71 -16.50 0.38
CA ARG A 485 26.04 -15.92 0.42
C ARG A 485 26.87 -16.59 -0.67
N PRO A 486 27.52 -15.87 -1.58
CA PRO A 486 28.50 -16.46 -2.46
C PRO A 486 29.65 -16.97 -1.60
N MET A 487 29.92 -18.26 -1.68
CA MET A 487 31.17 -18.81 -1.18
C MET A 487 32.31 -18.15 -1.99
N SER A 488 33.03 -17.25 -1.35
CA SER A 488 34.34 -16.79 -1.83
C SER A 488 35.26 -17.99 -1.92
N GLN A 489 35.66 -18.33 -3.13
CA GLN A 489 36.79 -19.23 -3.36
C GLN A 489 38.06 -18.56 -2.84
N HIS A 490 38.74 -19.24 -1.94
CA HIS A 490 40.18 -19.16 -1.73
C HIS A 490 40.85 -20.25 -2.57
#